data_f9c8af95687a9f6f7f06ca90d65daf82
#
_entry.id   f9c8af95687a9f6f7f06ca90d65daf82
#
_cell.length_a   1.000
_cell.length_b   1.000
_cell.length_c   1.000
_cell.angle_alpha   90.00
_cell.angle_beta   90.00
_cell.angle_gamma   90.00
#
_symmetry.space_group_name_H-M   'P 1'
#
loop_
_entity.id
_entity.type
_entity.pdbx_description
1 polymer ?
#
loop_
_entity_poly.entity_id
_entity_poly.type
_entity_poly.pdbx_seq_one_letter_code
_entity_poly.pdbx_strand_id
1 'polypeptide(L)'
;MMSIDANTAEQVKELEVDKYKYGFVTDIEMETAPKGLNEDIIRFISSKKEEPHWLLEWRLKAYKHWLTMEEPDWAKVGYDPIDYQDLYYYAAPKTIDRPKSLDEVDPELLKTYEKLGIPLKEQELLSGVVAVDAVFDSVSVATTYKAKLTEMGVIFCSISEAVREYPELVKKYIGSVVPYSDNYFATLNSAVFTDGSFVYIPKGLRCPMELSTYFRINAENTGQFERTLIIADEGSYVSYLEGCTAPQRG
;
A
#
# COMPACT_ATOMS: atom_id res chain seq x y z
N MET A 1 38.40 25.68 -11.08
CA MET A 1 37.06 25.50 -11.70
C MET A 1 37.20 24.36 -12.70
N MET A 2 36.73 23.16 -12.37
CA MET A 2 36.66 22.04 -13.32
C MET A 2 35.51 22.33 -14.30
N SER A 3 35.83 22.46 -15.58
CA SER A 3 34.83 22.55 -16.64
C SER A 3 34.17 21.18 -16.78
N ILE A 4 32.87 21.12 -16.58
CA ILE A 4 32.07 19.93 -16.91
C ILE A 4 32.20 19.74 -18.41
N ASP A 5 32.61 18.53 -18.84
CA ASP A 5 32.74 18.15 -20.23
C ASP A 5 31.38 18.27 -20.93
N ALA A 6 31.37 18.81 -22.16
CA ALA A 6 30.13 19.00 -22.94
C ALA A 6 29.31 17.70 -23.09
N ASN A 7 29.98 16.55 -23.15
CA ASN A 7 29.35 15.24 -23.23
C ASN A 7 28.63 14.86 -21.92
N THR A 8 29.18 15.25 -20.77
CA THR A 8 28.53 15.05 -19.45
C THR A 8 27.34 16.00 -19.29
N ALA A 9 27.40 17.22 -19.80
CA ALA A 9 26.28 18.16 -19.77
C ALA A 9 25.13 17.74 -20.70
N GLU A 10 25.43 17.06 -21.80
CA GLU A 10 24.46 16.52 -22.75
C GLU A 10 23.78 15.25 -22.15
N GLN A 11 24.57 14.38 -21.54
CA GLN A 11 24.05 13.21 -20.80
C GLN A 11 23.18 13.60 -19.61
N VAL A 12 23.55 14.66 -18.89
CA VAL A 12 22.72 15.21 -17.80
C VAL A 12 21.41 15.81 -18.34
N LYS A 13 21.47 16.49 -19.50
CA LYS A 13 20.26 16.98 -20.17
C LYS A 13 19.35 15.86 -20.69
N GLU A 14 19.90 14.76 -21.20
CA GLU A 14 19.13 13.60 -21.60
C GLU A 14 18.48 12.92 -20.38
N LEU A 15 19.14 12.90 -19.22
CA LEU A 15 18.57 12.42 -17.95
C LEU A 15 17.46 13.36 -17.40
N GLU A 16 17.57 14.67 -17.63
CA GLU A 16 16.54 15.65 -17.26
C GLU A 16 15.33 15.64 -18.21
N VAL A 17 15.48 15.11 -19.43
CA VAL A 17 14.43 15.06 -20.47
C VAL A 17 13.62 13.74 -20.38
N ASP A 18 14.08 12.76 -19.62
CA ASP A 18 13.29 11.56 -19.41
C ASP A 18 12.13 11.91 -18.47
N LYS A 19 10.99 12.32 -19.07
CA LYS A 19 9.74 12.51 -18.35
C LYS A 19 9.57 11.30 -17.45
N TYR A 20 9.46 11.52 -16.15
CA TYR A 20 9.28 10.47 -15.15
C TYR A 20 8.31 9.41 -15.70
N LYS A 21 8.86 8.25 -16.10
CA LYS A 21 8.12 7.21 -16.85
C LYS A 21 6.88 6.68 -16.13
N TYR A 22 6.84 6.86 -14.81
CA TYR A 22 5.72 6.48 -13.95
C TYR A 22 4.73 7.63 -13.70
N GLY A 23 4.97 8.82 -14.27
CA GLY A 23 4.18 10.03 -14.08
C GLY A 23 2.84 10.08 -14.83
N PHE A 24 2.40 8.96 -15.43
CA PHE A 24 1.10 8.88 -16.11
C PHE A 24 -0.05 8.68 -15.11
N VAL A 25 -1.24 9.12 -15.50
CA VAL A 25 -2.49 8.85 -14.77
C VAL A 25 -3.24 7.72 -15.49
N THR A 26 -3.80 6.79 -14.72
CA THR A 26 -4.70 5.75 -15.25
C THR A 26 -6.11 6.33 -15.32
N ASP A 27 -6.72 6.35 -16.50
CA ASP A 27 -8.07 6.84 -16.71
C ASP A 27 -9.08 5.74 -16.36
N ILE A 28 -9.55 5.79 -15.12
CA ILE A 28 -10.53 4.84 -14.57
C ILE A 28 -11.49 5.57 -13.64
N GLU A 29 -12.75 5.15 -13.65
CA GLU A 29 -13.76 5.75 -12.78
C GLU A 29 -13.53 5.36 -11.31
N MET A 30 -13.40 6.36 -10.44
CA MET A 30 -13.10 6.20 -9.03
C MET A 30 -14.30 6.47 -8.14
N GLU A 31 -14.44 5.68 -7.08
CA GLU A 31 -15.26 6.01 -5.91
C GLU A 31 -14.36 6.64 -4.84
N THR A 32 -14.73 7.79 -4.33
CA THR A 32 -14.02 8.46 -3.24
C THR A 32 -14.94 8.69 -2.05
N ALA A 33 -14.42 8.61 -0.83
CA ALA A 33 -15.10 9.14 0.34
C ALA A 33 -15.21 10.67 0.23
N PRO A 34 -16.11 11.34 0.96
CA PRO A 34 -16.05 12.78 1.13
C PRO A 34 -14.70 13.22 1.68
N LYS A 35 -14.26 14.45 1.33
CA LYS A 35 -13.04 15.03 1.89
C LYS A 35 -13.16 15.26 3.40
N GLY A 36 -12.01 15.25 4.05
CA GLY A 36 -11.85 15.55 5.46
C GLY A 36 -11.82 14.31 6.35
N LEU A 37 -11.37 14.51 7.57
CA LEU A 37 -11.17 13.44 8.56
C LEU A 37 -12.10 13.64 9.76
N ASN A 38 -12.97 12.68 9.98
CA ASN A 38 -13.87 12.60 11.13
C ASN A 38 -14.25 11.13 11.41
N GLU A 39 -15.04 10.86 12.45
CA GLU A 39 -15.46 9.50 12.78
C GLU A 39 -16.30 8.84 11.66
N ASP A 40 -17.09 9.59 10.91
CA ASP A 40 -17.94 9.04 9.85
C ASP A 40 -17.09 8.52 8.69
N ILE A 41 -16.01 9.21 8.32
CA ILE A 41 -15.05 8.75 7.32
C ILE A 41 -14.35 7.46 7.78
N ILE A 42 -13.96 7.36 9.05
CA ILE A 42 -13.36 6.14 9.61
C ILE A 42 -14.35 4.97 9.56
N ARG A 43 -15.61 5.20 9.92
CA ARG A 43 -16.69 4.20 9.81
C ARG A 43 -16.96 3.80 8.37
N PHE A 44 -16.91 4.76 7.45
CA PHE A 44 -17.02 4.50 6.02
C PHE A 44 -15.91 3.57 5.52
N ILE A 45 -14.64 3.87 5.83
CA ILE A 45 -13.48 3.02 5.49
C ILE A 45 -13.68 1.61 6.03
N SER A 46 -13.99 1.50 7.32
CA SER A 46 -14.21 0.20 7.99
C SER A 46 -15.35 -0.60 7.35
N SER A 47 -16.45 0.07 6.97
CA SER A 47 -17.57 -0.55 6.26
C SER A 47 -17.17 -1.05 4.87
N LYS A 48 -16.45 -0.23 4.08
CA LYS A 48 -15.96 -0.61 2.74
C LYS A 48 -14.99 -1.80 2.77
N LYS A 49 -14.21 -1.92 3.85
CA LYS A 49 -13.28 -3.03 4.07
C LYS A 49 -13.91 -4.24 4.76
N GLU A 50 -15.21 -4.15 5.15
CA GLU A 50 -15.94 -5.20 5.89
C GLU A 50 -15.20 -5.65 7.15
N GLU A 51 -14.69 -4.69 7.88
CA GLU A 51 -13.87 -4.94 9.05
C GLU A 51 -14.71 -5.44 10.25
N PRO A 52 -14.16 -6.34 11.07
CA PRO A 52 -14.80 -6.71 12.32
C PRO A 52 -14.81 -5.52 13.30
N HIS A 53 -15.79 -5.50 14.17
CA HIS A 53 -16.05 -4.39 15.12
C HIS A 53 -14.82 -4.00 15.95
N TRP A 54 -14.00 -4.98 16.37
CA TRP A 54 -12.81 -4.70 17.17
C TRP A 54 -11.79 -3.81 16.45
N LEU A 55 -11.69 -3.91 15.11
CA LEU A 55 -10.77 -3.07 14.33
C LEU A 55 -11.33 -1.66 14.16
N LEU A 56 -12.63 -1.51 13.96
CA LEU A 56 -13.28 -0.19 13.97
C LEU A 56 -13.07 0.52 15.32
N GLU A 57 -13.26 -0.18 16.43
CA GLU A 57 -13.00 0.40 17.76
C GLU A 57 -11.55 0.84 17.93
N TRP A 58 -10.60 0.03 17.43
CA TRP A 58 -9.17 0.35 17.46
C TRP A 58 -8.86 1.60 16.62
N ARG A 59 -9.45 1.74 15.43
CA ARG A 59 -9.34 2.93 14.58
C ARG A 59 -9.88 4.19 15.26
N LEU A 60 -11.07 4.10 15.81
CA LEU A 60 -11.70 5.24 16.51
C LEU A 60 -10.91 5.66 17.77
N LYS A 61 -10.29 4.70 18.45
CA LYS A 61 -9.39 4.98 19.57
C LYS A 61 -8.14 5.70 19.10
N ALA A 62 -7.54 5.27 17.99
CA ALA A 62 -6.41 5.96 17.37
C ALA A 62 -6.78 7.39 16.96
N TYR A 63 -7.91 7.59 16.31
CA TYR A 63 -8.37 8.91 15.89
C TYR A 63 -8.57 9.86 17.09
N LYS A 64 -9.22 9.40 18.15
CA LYS A 64 -9.40 10.20 19.37
C LYS A 64 -8.06 10.60 19.99
N HIS A 65 -7.08 9.71 19.95
CA HIS A 65 -5.73 10.03 20.43
C HIS A 65 -5.05 11.04 19.52
N TRP A 66 -5.15 10.87 18.21
CA TRP A 66 -4.59 11.78 17.21
C TRP A 66 -5.08 13.22 17.38
N LEU A 67 -6.35 13.41 17.70
CA LEU A 67 -6.92 14.74 17.98
C LEU A 67 -6.30 15.46 19.21
N THR A 68 -5.57 14.74 20.04
CA THR A 68 -4.85 15.28 21.20
C THR A 68 -3.38 15.56 20.93
N MET A 69 -2.89 15.20 19.73
CA MET A 69 -1.48 15.31 19.35
C MET A 69 -1.25 16.57 18.51
N GLU A 70 -0.02 17.01 18.50
CA GLU A 70 0.46 18.07 17.61
C GLU A 70 1.38 17.47 16.54
N GLU A 71 1.29 18.00 15.32
CA GLU A 71 2.18 17.58 14.24
C GLU A 71 3.62 18.00 14.60
N PRO A 72 4.62 17.09 14.44
CA PRO A 72 5.99 17.39 14.82
C PRO A 72 6.61 18.43 13.88
N ASP A 73 7.29 19.40 14.44
CA ASP A 73 7.97 20.52 13.76
C ASP A 73 9.52 20.41 13.74
N TRP A 74 10.06 19.36 14.39
CA TRP A 74 11.51 19.17 14.54
C TRP A 74 12.24 18.75 13.27
N ALA A 75 11.51 18.20 12.27
CA ALA A 75 12.11 17.78 11.01
C ALA A 75 12.52 18.99 10.17
N LYS A 76 13.80 19.03 9.74
CA LYS A 76 14.34 20.10 8.88
C LYS A 76 14.02 19.85 7.41
N VAL A 77 12.75 19.63 7.10
CA VAL A 77 12.21 19.47 5.74
C VAL A 77 11.22 20.60 5.48
N GLY A 78 11.28 21.19 4.30
CA GLY A 78 10.34 22.23 3.88
C GLY A 78 9.23 21.59 3.07
N TYR A 79 8.00 21.64 3.58
CA TYR A 79 6.77 21.35 2.85
C TYR A 79 5.69 22.30 3.34
N ASP A 80 4.70 22.55 2.50
CA ASP A 80 3.56 23.35 2.88
C ASP A 80 2.73 22.64 3.95
N PRO A 81 2.11 23.36 4.90
CA PRO A 81 1.24 22.75 5.91
C PRO A 81 0.16 21.88 5.27
N ILE A 82 -0.01 20.66 5.79
CA ILE A 82 -1.02 19.73 5.29
C ILE A 82 -2.40 20.13 5.85
N ASP A 83 -3.35 20.38 4.96
CA ASP A 83 -4.76 20.50 5.35
C ASP A 83 -5.42 19.12 5.36
N TYR A 84 -5.47 18.53 6.54
CA TYR A 84 -6.09 17.20 6.76
C TYR A 84 -7.60 17.19 6.48
N GLN A 85 -8.25 18.34 6.31
CA GLN A 85 -9.66 18.44 5.96
C GLN A 85 -9.88 18.58 4.45
N ASP A 86 -8.82 18.82 3.66
CA ASP A 86 -8.89 18.90 2.18
C ASP A 86 -8.32 17.64 1.49
N LEU A 87 -8.27 16.50 2.18
CA LEU A 87 -7.80 15.22 1.65
C LEU A 87 -8.93 14.19 1.54
N TYR A 88 -8.81 13.30 0.55
CA TYR A 88 -9.57 12.06 0.46
C TYR A 88 -8.82 10.95 1.22
N TYR A 89 -9.49 10.29 2.15
CA TYR A 89 -8.93 9.18 2.93
C TYR A 89 -9.29 7.80 2.39
N TYR A 90 -10.07 7.75 1.32
CA TYR A 90 -10.41 6.54 0.60
C TYR A 90 -10.69 6.87 -0.86
N ALA A 91 -10.03 6.14 -1.76
CA ALA A 91 -10.29 6.12 -3.18
C ALA A 91 -10.14 4.69 -3.72
N ALA A 92 -11.09 4.23 -4.51
CA ALA A 92 -11.05 2.91 -5.12
C ALA A 92 -11.68 2.95 -6.51
N PRO A 93 -11.20 2.14 -7.48
CA PRO A 93 -11.89 1.94 -8.74
C PRO A 93 -13.31 1.43 -8.51
N LYS A 94 -14.30 1.99 -9.19
CA LYS A 94 -15.72 1.59 -9.05
C LYS A 94 -15.98 0.15 -9.49
N THR A 95 -15.20 -0.37 -10.41
CA THR A 95 -15.40 -1.68 -11.04
C THR A 95 -14.80 -2.84 -10.26
N ILE A 96 -14.17 -2.59 -9.10
CA ILE A 96 -13.55 -3.67 -8.33
C ILE A 96 -14.50 -4.20 -7.27
N ASP A 97 -15.32 -5.17 -7.67
CA ASP A 97 -15.83 -6.19 -6.75
C ASP A 97 -14.76 -7.29 -6.66
N ARG A 98 -13.83 -7.16 -5.69
CA ARG A 98 -12.81 -8.12 -5.27
C ARG A 98 -12.54 -9.23 -6.31
N PRO A 99 -11.69 -8.98 -7.31
CA PRO A 99 -11.47 -9.96 -8.37
C PRO A 99 -10.91 -11.25 -7.78
N LYS A 100 -11.53 -12.37 -8.11
CA LYS A 100 -11.09 -13.71 -7.70
C LYS A 100 -9.99 -14.24 -8.61
N SER A 101 -9.83 -13.62 -9.76
CA SER A 101 -8.82 -13.97 -10.77
C SER A 101 -8.36 -12.72 -11.52
N LEU A 102 -7.21 -12.78 -12.18
CA LEU A 102 -6.71 -11.70 -13.03
C LEU A 102 -7.66 -11.37 -14.20
N ASP A 103 -8.47 -12.34 -14.66
CA ASP A 103 -9.41 -12.14 -15.76
C ASP A 103 -10.59 -11.24 -15.37
N GLU A 104 -10.83 -11.07 -14.07
CA GLU A 104 -11.87 -10.18 -13.51
C GLU A 104 -11.33 -8.75 -13.23
N VAL A 105 -10.02 -8.54 -13.34
CA VAL A 105 -9.39 -7.24 -13.13
C VAL A 105 -9.63 -6.34 -14.34
N ASP A 106 -9.95 -5.07 -14.10
CA ASP A 106 -10.13 -4.09 -15.18
C ASP A 106 -8.90 -4.05 -16.10
N PRO A 107 -9.09 -4.18 -17.44
CA PRO A 107 -7.99 -4.19 -18.40
C PRO A 107 -7.09 -2.95 -18.34
N GLU A 108 -7.62 -1.79 -17.98
CA GLU A 108 -6.80 -0.56 -17.83
C GLU A 108 -5.90 -0.62 -16.61
N LEU A 109 -6.32 -1.28 -15.53
CA LEU A 109 -5.45 -1.56 -14.39
C LEU A 109 -4.35 -2.54 -14.77
N LEU A 110 -4.66 -3.62 -15.48
CA LEU A 110 -3.65 -4.57 -15.96
C LEU A 110 -2.60 -3.88 -16.84
N LYS A 111 -3.02 -3.03 -17.78
CA LYS A 111 -2.12 -2.22 -18.62
C LYS A 111 -1.27 -1.25 -17.78
N THR A 112 -1.83 -0.70 -16.72
CA THR A 112 -1.09 0.18 -15.81
C THR A 112 0.07 -0.55 -15.18
N TYR A 113 -0.15 -1.73 -14.62
CA TYR A 113 0.91 -2.55 -14.02
C TYR A 113 1.91 -3.06 -15.04
N GLU A 114 1.45 -3.41 -16.26
CA GLU A 114 2.34 -3.77 -17.36
C GLU A 114 3.28 -2.62 -17.75
N LYS A 115 2.77 -1.38 -17.86
CA LYS A 115 3.60 -0.18 -18.09
C LYS A 115 4.60 0.06 -16.97
N LEU A 116 4.23 -0.25 -15.74
CA LEU A 116 5.10 -0.14 -14.57
C LEU A 116 6.16 -1.27 -14.51
N GLY A 117 6.04 -2.28 -15.37
CA GLY A 117 6.92 -3.44 -15.37
C GLY A 117 6.64 -4.42 -14.22
N ILE A 118 5.44 -4.37 -13.64
CA ILE A 118 5.02 -5.23 -12.54
C ILE A 118 4.37 -6.49 -13.10
N PRO A 119 4.95 -7.68 -12.87
CA PRO A 119 4.43 -8.93 -13.41
C PRO A 119 3.22 -9.41 -12.60
N LEU A 120 2.01 -9.16 -13.08
CA LEU A 120 0.79 -9.71 -12.47
C LEU A 120 0.47 -11.13 -12.92
N LYS A 121 1.06 -11.58 -14.04
CA LYS A 121 0.92 -12.98 -14.47
C LYS A 121 1.96 -13.84 -13.77
N GLU A 122 1.56 -15.03 -13.35
CA GLU A 122 2.46 -16.03 -12.77
C GLU A 122 3.44 -16.51 -13.85
N GLN A 123 4.54 -15.77 -14.02
CA GLN A 123 5.60 -16.09 -14.96
C GLN A 123 6.88 -16.39 -14.18
N GLU A 124 7.55 -17.48 -14.54
CA GLU A 124 8.91 -17.72 -14.07
C GLU A 124 9.84 -16.69 -14.73
N LEU A 125 10.35 -15.78 -13.94
CA LEU A 125 11.41 -14.88 -14.38
C LEU A 125 12.74 -15.64 -14.39
N LEU A 126 13.60 -15.33 -15.35
CA LEU A 126 14.93 -15.94 -15.50
C LEU A 126 15.83 -15.81 -14.26
N SER A 127 15.50 -14.90 -13.34
CA SER A 127 16.25 -14.60 -12.11
C SER A 127 15.58 -15.09 -10.81
N GLY A 128 14.42 -15.74 -10.88
CA GLY A 128 13.67 -16.21 -9.70
C GLY A 128 12.17 -15.93 -9.81
N VAL A 129 11.38 -16.62 -8.98
CA VAL A 129 9.93 -16.41 -8.88
C VAL A 129 9.67 -15.37 -7.82
N VAL A 130 8.93 -14.32 -8.17
CA VAL A 130 8.48 -13.25 -7.25
C VAL A 130 6.96 -13.32 -7.16
N ALA A 131 6.43 -13.41 -5.93
CA ALA A 131 5.00 -13.22 -5.69
C ALA A 131 4.73 -11.73 -5.47
N VAL A 132 3.73 -11.19 -6.17
CA VAL A 132 3.40 -9.77 -6.15
C VAL A 132 1.98 -9.56 -5.65
N ASP A 133 1.81 -8.62 -4.73
CA ASP A 133 0.54 -8.00 -4.40
C ASP A 133 0.49 -6.59 -4.99
N ALA A 134 -0.51 -6.30 -5.80
CA ALA A 134 -0.67 -5.02 -6.48
C ALA A 134 -1.78 -4.21 -5.83
N VAL A 135 -1.45 -3.04 -5.31
CA VAL A 135 -2.39 -2.14 -4.64
C VAL A 135 -2.57 -0.87 -5.48
N PHE A 136 -3.82 -0.52 -5.76
CA PHE A 136 -4.20 0.69 -6.48
C PHE A 136 -5.04 1.59 -5.57
N ASP A 137 -4.49 2.75 -5.22
CA ASP A 137 -5.03 3.66 -4.21
C ASP A 137 -5.38 2.89 -2.91
N SER A 138 -6.65 2.76 -2.56
CA SER A 138 -7.09 2.17 -1.29
C SER A 138 -7.40 0.67 -1.34
N VAL A 139 -7.12 -0.04 -2.45
CA VAL A 139 -7.52 -1.44 -2.60
C VAL A 139 -6.44 -2.32 -3.25
N SER A 140 -6.25 -3.55 -2.75
CA SER A 140 -5.51 -4.58 -3.45
C SER A 140 -6.32 -5.10 -4.64
N VAL A 141 -5.70 -5.11 -5.81
CA VAL A 141 -6.34 -5.51 -7.08
C VAL A 141 -5.94 -6.89 -7.54
N ALA A 142 -4.78 -7.39 -7.12
CA ALA A 142 -4.31 -8.74 -7.48
C ALA A 142 -3.18 -9.20 -6.56
N THR A 143 -3.18 -10.48 -6.18
CA THR A 143 -2.07 -11.16 -5.49
C THR A 143 -1.70 -12.42 -6.27
N THR A 144 -0.45 -12.53 -6.73
CA THR A 144 0.05 -13.68 -7.49
C THR A 144 0.57 -14.79 -6.57
N TYR A 145 0.62 -16.03 -7.06
CA TYR A 145 1.14 -17.22 -6.35
C TYR A 145 0.51 -17.52 -4.98
N LYS A 146 -0.62 -16.93 -4.66
CA LYS A 146 -1.29 -17.06 -3.37
C LYS A 146 -1.60 -18.52 -3.01
N ALA A 147 -2.18 -19.29 -3.95
CA ALA A 147 -2.52 -20.70 -3.72
C ALA A 147 -1.27 -21.53 -3.42
N LYS A 148 -0.20 -21.37 -4.20
CA LYS A 148 1.06 -22.09 -4.02
C LYS A 148 1.72 -21.78 -2.68
N LEU A 149 1.71 -20.52 -2.25
CA LEU A 149 2.22 -20.11 -0.94
C LEU A 149 1.37 -20.68 0.20
N THR A 150 0.05 -20.67 0.05
CA THR A 150 -0.89 -21.22 1.04
C THR A 150 -0.69 -22.73 1.24
N GLU A 151 -0.45 -23.52 0.18
CA GLU A 151 -0.13 -24.95 0.26
C GLU A 151 1.12 -25.23 1.12
N MET A 152 2.04 -24.29 1.20
CA MET A 152 3.25 -24.36 2.03
C MET A 152 3.04 -23.80 3.43
N GLY A 153 1.86 -23.29 3.75
CA GLY A 153 1.53 -22.64 5.01
C GLY A 153 1.95 -21.17 5.09
N VAL A 154 2.47 -20.58 4.01
CA VAL A 154 2.76 -19.14 3.91
C VAL A 154 1.48 -18.39 3.59
N ILE A 155 1.19 -17.33 4.34
CA ILE A 155 0.12 -16.41 4.02
C ILE A 155 0.74 -15.16 3.40
N PHE A 156 0.29 -14.80 2.21
CA PHE A 156 0.61 -13.55 1.54
C PHE A 156 -0.65 -13.01 0.87
N CYS A 157 -1.16 -11.92 1.38
CA CYS A 157 -2.39 -11.29 0.91
C CYS A 157 -2.44 -9.84 1.37
N SER A 158 -3.46 -9.09 0.96
CA SER A 158 -3.70 -7.76 1.49
C SER A 158 -4.04 -7.80 2.98
N ILE A 159 -3.72 -6.72 3.72
CA ILE A 159 -4.10 -6.61 5.14
C ILE A 159 -5.62 -6.64 5.31
N SER A 160 -6.37 -6.06 4.37
CA SER A 160 -7.83 -6.07 4.38
C SER A 160 -8.39 -7.48 4.26
N GLU A 161 -7.78 -8.33 3.45
CA GLU A 161 -8.15 -9.76 3.40
C GLU A 161 -7.78 -10.48 4.70
N ALA A 162 -6.55 -10.25 5.19
CA ALA A 162 -6.09 -10.91 6.42
C ALA A 162 -6.96 -10.59 7.63
N VAL A 163 -7.48 -9.38 7.74
CA VAL A 163 -8.41 -8.97 8.81
C VAL A 163 -9.68 -9.83 8.82
N ARG A 164 -10.14 -10.28 7.65
CA ARG A 164 -11.35 -11.11 7.53
C ARG A 164 -11.06 -12.60 7.67
N GLU A 165 -10.01 -13.07 6.99
CA GLU A 165 -9.69 -14.50 6.89
C GLU A 165 -8.84 -15.01 8.07
N TYR A 166 -8.01 -14.14 8.67
CA TYR A 166 -7.08 -14.47 9.75
C TYR A 166 -7.18 -13.48 10.93
N PRO A 167 -8.42 -13.16 11.43
CA PRO A 167 -8.65 -12.08 12.39
C PRO A 167 -7.85 -12.24 13.69
N GLU A 168 -7.66 -13.46 14.17
CA GLU A 168 -6.95 -13.71 15.43
C GLU A 168 -5.44 -13.41 15.30
N LEU A 169 -4.83 -13.72 14.15
CA LEU A 169 -3.44 -13.36 13.87
C LEU A 169 -3.28 -11.85 13.77
N VAL A 170 -4.14 -11.19 12.99
CA VAL A 170 -4.08 -9.74 12.84
C VAL A 170 -4.30 -9.05 14.17
N LYS A 171 -5.33 -9.44 14.93
CA LYS A 171 -5.63 -8.86 16.23
C LYS A 171 -4.50 -9.00 17.25
N LYS A 172 -3.77 -10.13 17.19
CA LYS A 172 -2.62 -10.40 18.06
C LYS A 172 -1.44 -9.47 17.78
N TYR A 173 -1.18 -9.17 16.50
CA TYR A 173 0.07 -8.53 16.10
C TYR A 173 -0.07 -7.09 15.60
N ILE A 174 -1.26 -6.65 15.15
CA ILE A 174 -1.45 -5.28 14.70
C ILE A 174 -1.17 -4.29 15.84
N GLY A 175 -0.30 -3.33 15.59
CA GLY A 175 0.12 -2.36 16.59
C GLY A 175 0.98 -2.92 17.73
N SER A 176 1.48 -4.16 17.63
CA SER A 176 2.34 -4.76 18.66
C SER A 176 3.78 -4.22 18.64
N VAL A 177 4.27 -3.78 17.48
CA VAL A 177 5.60 -3.17 17.31
C VAL A 177 5.49 -1.65 17.28
N VAL A 178 4.62 -1.11 16.42
CA VAL A 178 4.30 0.31 16.36
C VAL A 178 2.85 0.49 16.87
N PRO A 179 2.64 0.83 18.14
CA PRO A 179 1.31 1.00 18.69
C PRO A 179 0.59 2.20 18.06
N TYR A 180 -0.73 2.19 18.10
CA TYR A 180 -1.54 3.28 17.54
C TYR A 180 -1.23 4.65 18.19
N SER A 181 -0.56 4.68 19.33
CA SER A 181 -0.22 5.88 20.08
C SER A 181 1.26 6.26 20.01
N ASP A 182 2.03 5.70 19.06
CA ASP A 182 3.48 5.87 19.00
C ASP A 182 3.88 7.31 18.65
N ASN A 183 3.42 7.81 17.50
CA ASN A 183 3.69 9.17 17.04
C ASN A 183 2.53 9.69 16.19
N TYR A 184 2.55 11.00 15.89
CA TYR A 184 1.48 11.67 15.15
C TYR A 184 1.06 10.95 13.85
N PHE A 185 2.01 10.61 12.99
CA PHE A 185 1.73 9.98 11.70
C PHE A 185 1.36 8.50 11.83
N ALA A 186 1.97 7.76 12.75
CA ALA A 186 1.60 6.37 13.02
C ALA A 186 0.20 6.27 13.64
N THR A 187 -0.18 7.26 14.45
CA THR A 187 -1.53 7.37 15.03
C THR A 187 -2.56 7.67 13.95
N LEU A 188 -2.26 8.66 13.07
CA LEU A 188 -3.11 8.96 11.91
C LEU A 188 -3.26 7.72 11.00
N ASN A 189 -2.15 7.08 10.63
CA ASN A 189 -2.17 5.85 9.86
C ASN A 189 -3.06 4.79 10.51
N SER A 190 -2.95 4.60 11.82
CA SER A 190 -3.77 3.64 12.57
C SER A 190 -5.27 3.91 12.45
N ALA A 191 -5.66 5.18 12.38
CA ALA A 191 -7.07 5.55 12.21
C ALA A 191 -7.59 5.31 10.79
N VAL A 192 -6.76 5.53 9.75
CA VAL A 192 -7.24 5.67 8.37
C VAL A 192 -6.60 4.74 7.34
N PHE A 193 -5.68 3.83 7.72
CA PHE A 193 -5.07 2.93 6.73
C PHE A 193 -6.15 2.20 5.92
N THR A 194 -5.91 2.06 4.61
CA THR A 194 -6.90 1.50 3.70
C THR A 194 -6.53 0.12 3.20
N ASP A 195 -5.25 -0.11 2.91
CA ASP A 195 -4.72 -1.43 2.59
C ASP A 195 -3.24 -1.54 2.98
N GLY A 196 -2.57 -2.54 2.49
CA GLY A 196 -1.19 -2.90 2.78
C GLY A 196 -1.02 -4.41 2.70
N SER A 197 0.12 -4.91 3.12
CA SER A 197 0.44 -6.32 3.02
C SER A 197 0.34 -7.06 4.33
N PHE A 198 -0.11 -8.29 4.26
CA PHE A 198 -0.03 -9.26 5.35
C PHE A 198 0.80 -10.45 4.92
N VAL A 199 1.85 -10.75 5.71
CA VAL A 199 2.74 -11.88 5.49
C VAL A 199 2.86 -12.68 6.77
N TYR A 200 2.66 -13.99 6.69
CA TYR A 200 2.96 -14.92 7.75
C TYR A 200 3.82 -16.08 7.24
N ILE A 201 4.97 -16.27 7.87
CA ILE A 201 5.88 -17.38 7.55
C ILE A 201 5.94 -18.30 8.77
N PRO A 202 5.55 -19.59 8.63
CA PRO A 202 5.57 -20.55 9.72
C PRO A 202 6.99 -20.83 10.24
N LYS A 203 7.06 -21.29 11.48
CA LYS A 203 8.30 -21.67 12.15
C LYS A 203 9.17 -22.60 11.29
N GLY A 204 10.45 -22.23 11.15
CA GLY A 204 11.47 -23.00 10.43
C GLY A 204 11.32 -23.02 8.91
N LEU A 205 10.30 -22.37 8.33
CA LEU A 205 10.11 -22.33 6.88
C LEU A 205 10.96 -21.23 6.24
N ARG A 206 11.64 -21.56 5.17
CA ARG A 206 12.24 -20.60 4.26
C ARG A 206 11.26 -20.33 3.11
N CYS A 207 10.78 -19.09 2.99
CA CYS A 207 9.91 -18.73 1.87
C CYS A 207 10.63 -19.00 0.54
N PRO A 208 10.01 -19.76 -0.39
CA PRO A 208 10.69 -20.24 -1.59
C PRO A 208 10.87 -19.16 -2.65
N MET A 209 10.19 -18.04 -2.50
CA MET A 209 10.21 -16.93 -3.45
C MET A 209 10.27 -15.59 -2.72
N GLU A 210 10.72 -14.56 -3.41
CA GLU A 210 10.64 -13.19 -2.95
C GLU A 210 9.18 -12.73 -2.97
N LEU A 211 8.76 -12.00 -1.95
CA LEU A 211 7.44 -11.36 -1.88
C LEU A 211 7.61 -9.88 -2.18
N SER A 212 6.71 -9.33 -2.97
CA SER A 212 6.74 -7.91 -3.30
C SER A 212 5.33 -7.32 -3.27
N THR A 213 5.20 -6.11 -2.72
CA THR A 213 3.98 -5.32 -2.85
C THR A 213 4.28 -4.05 -3.61
N TYR A 214 3.40 -3.71 -4.52
CA TYR A 214 3.53 -2.52 -5.32
C TYR A 214 2.29 -1.63 -5.19
N PHE A 215 2.50 -0.42 -4.67
CA PHE A 215 1.48 0.58 -4.48
C PHE A 215 1.48 1.59 -5.63
N ARG A 216 0.33 1.75 -6.28
CA ARG A 216 0.10 2.78 -7.27
C ARG A 216 -0.87 3.80 -6.72
N ILE A 217 -0.40 5.01 -6.46
CA ILE A 217 -1.23 6.17 -6.15
C ILE A 217 -1.70 6.76 -7.48
N ASN A 218 -3.00 6.94 -7.67
CA ASN A 218 -3.56 7.47 -8.91
C ASN A 218 -4.50 8.66 -8.67
N ALA A 219 -5.31 8.61 -7.62
CA ALA A 219 -6.28 9.66 -7.31
C ALA A 219 -5.59 10.94 -6.83
N GLU A 220 -6.12 12.09 -7.23
CA GLU A 220 -5.63 13.41 -6.83
C GLU A 220 -6.13 13.78 -5.42
N ASN A 221 -5.29 14.49 -4.65
CA ASN A 221 -5.58 14.90 -3.27
C ASN A 221 -5.96 13.73 -2.35
N THR A 222 -5.46 12.53 -2.63
CA THR A 222 -5.69 11.33 -1.83
C THR A 222 -4.49 11.09 -0.92
N GLY A 223 -4.75 10.91 0.36
CA GLY A 223 -3.75 10.38 1.28
C GLY A 223 -3.58 8.87 1.06
N GLN A 224 -2.35 8.42 0.86
CA GLN A 224 -2.02 7.00 0.81
C GLN A 224 -1.60 6.55 2.21
N PHE A 225 -2.41 5.67 2.79
CA PHE A 225 -2.20 5.15 4.15
C PHE A 225 -2.13 3.63 4.11
N GLU A 226 -0.92 3.13 4.17
CA GLU A 226 -0.61 1.72 4.06
C GLU A 226 -0.23 1.14 5.41
N ARG A 227 -0.58 -0.12 5.65
CA ARG A 227 -0.17 -0.85 6.83
C ARG A 227 0.27 -2.25 6.46
N THR A 228 1.58 -2.46 6.48
CA THR A 228 2.19 -3.77 6.25
C THR A 228 2.45 -4.46 7.58
N LEU A 229 2.06 -5.74 7.68
CA LEU A 229 2.29 -6.60 8.83
C LEU A 229 2.98 -7.88 8.40
N ILE A 230 4.25 -8.04 8.78
CA ILE A 230 5.06 -9.22 8.48
C ILE A 230 5.31 -9.99 9.77
N ILE A 231 4.90 -11.25 9.82
CA ILE A 231 5.11 -12.16 10.93
C ILE A 231 6.02 -13.28 10.46
N ALA A 232 7.28 -13.23 10.85
CA ALA A 232 8.26 -14.29 10.62
C ALA A 232 8.42 -15.08 11.91
N ASP A 233 7.93 -16.33 11.94
CA ASP A 233 8.01 -17.16 13.11
C ASP A 233 9.44 -17.70 13.33
N GLU A 234 9.72 -18.30 14.47
CA GLU A 234 11.07 -18.71 14.90
C GLU A 234 11.78 -19.55 13.82
N GLY A 235 12.99 -19.12 13.41
CA GLY A 235 13.81 -19.83 12.43
C GLY A 235 13.31 -19.77 10.99
N SER A 236 12.30 -18.94 10.71
CA SER A 236 11.80 -18.71 9.36
C SER A 236 12.64 -17.68 8.59
N TYR A 237 12.45 -17.62 7.27
CA TYR A 237 13.11 -16.65 6.40
C TYR A 237 12.15 -16.16 5.33
N VAL A 238 12.16 -14.85 5.08
CA VAL A 238 11.45 -14.21 3.96
C VAL A 238 12.24 -13.02 3.44
N SER A 239 12.18 -12.80 2.13
CA SER A 239 12.59 -11.55 1.47
C SER A 239 11.32 -10.82 1.03
N TYR A 240 11.21 -9.55 1.40
CA TYR A 240 10.05 -8.72 1.08
C TYR A 240 10.53 -7.38 0.53
N LEU A 241 9.97 -6.99 -0.62
CA LEU A 241 10.23 -5.73 -1.29
C LEU A 241 8.93 -4.94 -1.40
N GLU A 242 8.99 -3.66 -1.09
CA GLU A 242 7.87 -2.74 -1.24
C GLU A 242 8.24 -1.59 -2.17
N GLY A 243 7.36 -1.29 -3.11
CA GLY A 243 7.53 -0.21 -4.07
C GLY A 243 6.28 0.66 -4.16
N CYS A 244 6.47 1.96 -4.37
CA CYS A 244 5.38 2.91 -4.53
C CYS A 244 5.67 3.86 -5.68
N THR A 245 4.62 4.20 -6.47
CA THR A 245 4.68 5.26 -7.48
C THR A 245 3.43 6.11 -7.47
N ALA A 246 3.59 7.37 -7.82
CA ALA A 246 2.52 8.33 -8.01
C ALA A 246 2.64 9.02 -9.38
N PRO A 247 1.54 9.55 -9.96
CA PRO A 247 1.62 10.43 -11.12
C PRO A 247 2.41 11.69 -10.78
N GLN A 248 3.14 12.20 -11.76
CA GLN A 248 3.66 13.56 -11.69
C GLN A 248 2.53 14.51 -12.06
N ARG A 249 2.10 15.32 -11.11
CA ARG A 249 1.15 16.41 -11.33
C ARG A 249 1.91 17.71 -11.17
N GLY A 250 1.90 18.51 -12.24
CA GLY A 250 2.61 19.80 -12.30
C GLY A 250 1.94 20.87 -11.46
#